data_f494fd195a5db57a3c5881e184b8249a
#
_entry.id   f494fd195a5db57a3c5881e184b8249a
#
_cell.length_a   1.000
_cell.length_b   1.000
_cell.length_c   1.000
_cell.angle_alpha   90.00
_cell.angle_beta   90.00
_cell.angle_gamma   90.00
#
_symmetry.space_group_name_H-M   'P 1'
#
loop_
_entity.id
_entity.type
_entity.pdbx_description
1 polymer ?
#
loop_
_entity_poly.entity_id
_entity_poly.type
_entity_poly.pdbx_seq_one_letter_code
_entity_poly.pdbx_strand_id
1 'polypeptide(L)'
;MSSLLPFDSVLCNLLGLSLTLWFTLLLVFIIVPAIFGVSFGIRRLYMHTLLRIFTWATLRIERGVKENSHALYKSLSNGIIAKETTSLEDGISELRGPGNSLDDQEFALSDIFYFCRQGMESIMDDEVTKRFSAEELETWNLLSRTNYNFQHISLRLTVLWGLGMLVRYTFLLPLRIALAVTGIGLLVFGTTVVGYLPNGRFKEFLSRHVHLMCYRICVRALTAIITYHGSENRPRNGGICVANHTSPIDVIVLASDGYYAMVGQIHGGLMGVIQRAMVKSCPHAWFERSEVKDRILVAKRLTDHVQDKSKLPILIFPEGTCINNTSVMMFKKGCFEIGATIYPVAIKYDPRFGDAFWNSSKYGMVTYLLRMMTSWAIVCSVWYLPPMTRREDEDAVQFANRVKSAIARQGGLVDLLWDGGLKREKVKEAFKEEQQKLYSRLIAGSHENRSRS
;
A
#
# COMPACT_ATOMS: atom_id res chain seq x y z
N MET A 1 53.95 -29.23 6.98
CA MET A 1 52.89 -28.16 7.07
C MET A 1 52.79 -27.36 5.77
N SER A 2 52.76 -28.01 4.59
CA SER A 2 52.76 -27.31 3.28
C SER A 2 51.83 -27.91 2.21
N SER A 3 50.83 -28.69 2.61
CA SER A 3 49.88 -29.35 1.68
C SER A 3 48.46 -28.79 1.67
N LEU A 4 48.17 -27.71 2.41
CA LEU A 4 46.88 -27.06 2.45
C LEU A 4 46.73 -25.88 1.49
N LEU A 5 47.84 -25.33 0.96
CA LEU A 5 47.84 -24.17 0.07
C LEU A 5 47.16 -24.34 -1.31
N PRO A 6 47.25 -25.51 -2.00
CA PRO A 6 46.60 -25.63 -3.33
C PRO A 6 45.06 -25.74 -3.26
N PHE A 7 44.50 -26.25 -2.17
CA PHE A 7 43.02 -26.38 -2.02
C PHE A 7 42.36 -25.02 -1.78
N ASP A 8 42.97 -24.16 -0.96
CA ASP A 8 42.50 -22.80 -0.73
C ASP A 8 42.52 -21.94 -1.98
N SER A 9 43.59 -22.09 -2.81
CA SER A 9 43.66 -21.34 -4.08
C SER A 9 42.64 -21.80 -5.10
N VAL A 10 42.36 -23.10 -5.20
CA VAL A 10 41.30 -23.64 -6.07
C VAL A 10 39.91 -23.20 -5.61
N LEU A 11 39.67 -23.24 -4.30
CA LEU A 11 38.41 -22.78 -3.73
C LEU A 11 38.18 -21.28 -3.97
N CYS A 12 39.21 -20.45 -3.75
CA CYS A 12 39.15 -19.01 -4.04
C CYS A 12 38.92 -18.72 -5.53
N ASN A 13 39.54 -19.48 -6.44
CA ASN A 13 39.32 -19.32 -7.87
C ASN A 13 37.91 -19.76 -8.30
N LEU A 14 37.39 -20.83 -7.75
CA LEU A 14 36.02 -21.29 -8.01
C LEU A 14 34.99 -20.28 -7.49
N LEU A 15 35.20 -19.75 -6.28
CA LEU A 15 34.35 -18.69 -5.72
C LEU A 15 34.42 -17.42 -6.57
N GLY A 16 35.61 -17.01 -6.99
CA GLY A 16 35.81 -15.88 -7.88
C GLY A 16 35.12 -16.06 -9.23
N LEU A 17 35.24 -17.25 -9.83
CA LEU A 17 34.58 -17.58 -11.10
C LEU A 17 33.04 -17.56 -10.95
N SER A 18 32.54 -18.18 -9.87
CA SER A 18 31.09 -18.22 -9.60
C SER A 18 30.51 -16.83 -9.34
N LEU A 19 31.20 -15.97 -8.60
CA LEU A 19 30.82 -14.59 -8.35
C LEU A 19 30.86 -13.76 -9.66
N THR A 20 31.90 -13.93 -10.48
CA THR A 20 32.02 -13.26 -11.77
C THR A 20 30.90 -13.67 -12.71
N LEU A 21 30.61 -14.96 -12.80
CA LEU A 21 29.50 -15.49 -13.62
C LEU A 21 28.16 -14.93 -13.12
N TRP A 22 27.92 -14.98 -11.81
CA TRP A 22 26.70 -14.46 -11.21
C TRP A 22 26.52 -12.95 -11.47
N PHE A 23 27.58 -12.17 -11.28
CA PHE A 23 27.58 -10.73 -11.55
C PHE A 23 27.35 -10.42 -13.03
N THR A 24 27.95 -11.18 -13.93
CA THR A 24 27.75 -11.05 -15.39
C THR A 24 26.31 -11.37 -15.78
N LEU A 25 25.72 -12.43 -15.23
CA LEU A 25 24.34 -12.78 -15.45
C LEU A 25 23.39 -11.69 -14.93
N LEU A 26 23.66 -11.16 -13.72
CA LEU A 26 22.89 -10.05 -13.14
C LEU A 26 23.00 -8.79 -14.01
N LEU A 27 24.19 -8.46 -14.48
CA LEU A 27 24.41 -7.32 -15.35
C LEU A 27 23.64 -7.47 -16.68
N VAL A 28 23.82 -8.59 -17.38
CA VAL A 28 23.24 -8.81 -18.71
C VAL A 28 21.72 -8.96 -18.67
N PHE A 29 21.19 -9.75 -17.72
CA PHE A 29 19.76 -10.07 -17.70
C PHE A 29 18.89 -9.11 -16.87
N ILE A 30 19.48 -8.29 -16.03
CA ILE A 30 18.71 -7.40 -15.14
C ILE A 30 19.09 -5.94 -15.34
N ILE A 31 20.37 -5.57 -15.22
CA ILE A 31 20.78 -4.16 -15.26
C ILE A 31 20.68 -3.60 -16.68
N VAL A 32 21.26 -4.27 -17.67
CA VAL A 32 21.20 -3.82 -19.07
C VAL A 32 19.75 -3.67 -19.56
N PRO A 33 18.86 -4.65 -19.37
CA PRO A 33 17.44 -4.47 -19.71
C PRO A 33 16.74 -3.37 -18.91
N ALA A 34 17.21 -3.07 -17.68
CA ALA A 34 16.66 -1.97 -16.90
C ALA A 34 17.02 -0.61 -17.50
N ILE A 35 18.25 -0.45 -17.97
CA ILE A 35 18.71 0.77 -18.65
C ILE A 35 17.81 1.11 -19.83
N PHE A 36 17.58 0.12 -20.70
CA PHE A 36 16.79 0.30 -21.93
C PHE A 36 15.28 0.15 -21.74
N GLY A 37 14.80 -0.20 -20.53
CA GLY A 37 13.37 -0.45 -20.29
C GLY A 37 12.81 -1.71 -20.97
N VAL A 38 13.68 -2.62 -21.40
CA VAL A 38 13.33 -3.84 -22.14
C VAL A 38 13.08 -5.00 -21.18
N SER A 39 12.26 -5.97 -21.58
CA SER A 39 11.99 -7.21 -20.85
C SER A 39 12.16 -8.40 -21.78
N PHE A 40 12.98 -9.39 -21.39
CA PHE A 40 13.19 -10.64 -22.15
C PHE A 40 12.05 -11.66 -22.01
N GLY A 41 10.87 -11.26 -21.55
CA GLY A 41 9.73 -12.16 -21.38
C GLY A 41 9.77 -13.05 -20.15
N ILE A 42 10.87 -13.07 -19.38
CA ILE A 42 11.04 -13.89 -18.15
C ILE A 42 9.91 -13.63 -17.16
N ARG A 43 9.50 -12.35 -16.98
CA ARG A 43 8.36 -12.00 -16.12
C ARG A 43 7.05 -12.64 -16.56
N ARG A 44 6.82 -12.69 -17.89
CA ARG A 44 5.60 -13.32 -18.44
C ARG A 44 5.59 -14.82 -18.17
N LEU A 45 6.73 -15.48 -18.38
CA LEU A 45 6.89 -16.90 -18.06
C LEU A 45 6.69 -17.17 -16.56
N TYR A 46 7.30 -16.38 -15.71
CA TYR A 46 7.17 -16.48 -14.26
C TYR A 46 5.70 -16.35 -13.81
N MET A 47 4.98 -15.32 -14.28
CA MET A 47 3.57 -15.13 -13.98
C MET A 47 2.69 -16.25 -14.50
N HIS A 48 2.95 -16.71 -15.72
CA HIS A 48 2.19 -17.81 -16.27
C HIS A 48 2.34 -19.09 -15.44
N THR A 49 3.56 -19.37 -14.97
CA THR A 49 3.83 -20.50 -14.07
C THR A 49 3.13 -20.34 -12.72
N LEU A 50 3.22 -19.15 -12.10
CA LEU A 50 2.52 -18.87 -10.84
C LEU A 50 1.00 -19.02 -10.99
N LEU A 51 0.42 -18.43 -12.00
CA LEU A 51 -1.02 -18.52 -12.27
C LEU A 51 -1.47 -19.97 -12.47
N ARG A 52 -0.71 -20.79 -13.20
CA ARG A 52 -1.01 -22.23 -13.34
C ARG A 52 -1.01 -22.95 -12.00
N ILE A 53 -0.01 -22.69 -11.15
CA ILE A 53 0.09 -23.29 -9.81
C ILE A 53 -1.10 -22.85 -8.94
N PHE A 54 -1.42 -21.57 -8.93
CA PHE A 54 -2.55 -21.02 -8.15
C PHE A 54 -3.88 -21.61 -8.61
N THR A 55 -4.13 -21.61 -9.92
CA THR A 55 -5.37 -22.19 -10.50
C THR A 55 -5.49 -23.67 -10.17
N TRP A 56 -4.41 -24.44 -10.33
CA TRP A 56 -4.39 -25.85 -9.97
C TRP A 56 -4.72 -26.07 -8.49
N ALA A 57 -4.12 -25.26 -7.60
CA ALA A 57 -4.34 -25.37 -6.16
C ALA A 57 -5.78 -24.99 -5.78
N THR A 58 -6.34 -23.93 -6.34
CA THR A 58 -7.73 -23.50 -6.11
C THR A 58 -8.72 -24.56 -6.54
N LEU A 59 -8.59 -25.10 -7.77
CA LEU A 59 -9.46 -26.17 -8.28
C LEU A 59 -9.40 -27.44 -7.40
N ARG A 60 -8.24 -27.72 -6.82
CA ARG A 60 -8.09 -28.87 -5.94
C ARG A 60 -8.77 -28.66 -4.59
N ILE A 61 -8.70 -27.43 -4.05
CA ILE A 61 -9.41 -27.07 -2.81
C ILE A 61 -10.92 -27.14 -3.03
N GLU A 62 -11.42 -26.58 -4.12
CA GLU A 62 -12.85 -26.59 -4.47
C GLU A 62 -13.40 -28.03 -4.59
N ARG A 63 -12.61 -28.94 -5.19
CA ARG A 63 -12.98 -30.35 -5.25
C ARG A 63 -13.04 -31.00 -3.86
N GLY A 64 -12.03 -30.74 -3.02
CA GLY A 64 -12.01 -31.24 -1.64
C GLY A 64 -13.16 -30.70 -0.79
N VAL A 65 -13.54 -29.46 -0.98
CA VAL A 65 -14.71 -28.85 -0.31
C VAL A 65 -16.01 -29.50 -0.78
N LYS A 66 -16.19 -29.73 -2.09
CA LYS A 66 -17.37 -30.41 -2.63
C LYS A 66 -17.50 -31.87 -2.15
N GLU A 67 -16.40 -32.60 -2.11
CA GLU A 67 -16.38 -33.98 -1.60
C GLU A 67 -16.73 -34.04 -0.10
N ASN A 68 -16.26 -33.05 0.69
CA ASN A 68 -16.51 -33.00 2.14
C ASN A 68 -17.84 -32.36 2.51
N SER A 69 -18.38 -31.46 1.68
CA SER A 69 -19.67 -30.80 1.94
C SER A 69 -20.82 -31.83 1.96
N HIS A 70 -20.77 -32.88 1.15
CA HIS A 70 -21.70 -33.98 1.22
C HIS A 70 -21.63 -34.78 2.56
N ALA A 71 -20.45 -34.80 3.19
CA ALA A 71 -20.28 -35.45 4.50
C ALA A 71 -20.69 -34.52 5.66
N LEU A 72 -20.45 -33.19 5.53
CA LEU A 72 -20.81 -32.19 6.56
C LEU A 72 -22.32 -31.88 6.59
N TYR A 73 -22.98 -31.87 5.44
CA TYR A 73 -24.44 -31.67 5.40
C TYR A 73 -25.20 -32.78 6.14
N LYS A 74 -24.62 -33.98 6.29
CA LYS A 74 -25.18 -35.06 7.09
C LYS A 74 -24.97 -34.86 8.60
N SER A 75 -24.03 -34.05 9.02
CA SER A 75 -23.66 -33.80 10.43
C SER A 75 -24.23 -32.49 11.00
N LEU A 76 -24.60 -31.52 10.15
CA LEU A 76 -25.03 -30.16 10.54
C LEU A 76 -26.57 -29.96 10.49
N SER A 77 -27.35 -31.04 10.73
CA SER A 77 -28.80 -30.86 10.90
C SER A 77 -29.19 -30.16 12.20
N ASN A 78 -28.25 -29.74 13.03
CA ASN A 78 -28.46 -29.01 14.26
C ASN A 78 -27.73 -27.66 14.24
N GLY A 79 -28.40 -26.64 13.70
CA GLY A 79 -28.09 -25.24 13.97
C GLY A 79 -27.08 -24.54 13.04
N ILE A 80 -27.60 -23.74 12.12
CA ILE A 80 -26.82 -22.88 11.18
C ILE A 80 -26.32 -21.59 11.85
N ILE A 81 -26.61 -21.35 13.12
CA ILE A 81 -26.17 -20.16 13.85
C ILE A 81 -25.10 -20.57 14.85
N ALA A 82 -23.86 -20.09 14.64
CA ALA A 82 -22.83 -20.18 15.68
C ALA A 82 -23.38 -19.42 16.89
N LYS A 83 -23.65 -20.12 17.98
CA LYS A 83 -23.92 -19.48 19.26
C LYS A 83 -22.63 -18.86 19.73
N GLU A 84 -22.57 -17.52 19.75
CA GLU A 84 -21.59 -16.85 20.58
C GLU A 84 -21.79 -17.30 22.02
N THR A 85 -20.70 -17.62 22.69
CA THR A 85 -20.68 -18.18 24.05
C THR A 85 -21.00 -17.15 25.15
N THR A 86 -21.14 -15.90 24.81
CA THR A 86 -21.64 -14.86 25.70
C THR A 86 -23.16 -14.77 25.58
N SER A 87 -23.86 -15.19 26.62
CA SER A 87 -25.31 -15.04 26.68
C SER A 87 -25.67 -13.57 26.78
N LEU A 88 -26.85 -13.18 26.26
CA LEU A 88 -27.37 -11.82 26.43
C LEU A 88 -27.42 -11.43 27.93
N GLU A 89 -27.62 -12.43 28.80
CA GLU A 89 -27.63 -12.31 30.26
C GLU A 89 -26.27 -11.90 30.83
N ASP A 90 -25.16 -12.43 30.29
CA ASP A 90 -23.80 -12.03 30.69
C ASP A 90 -23.50 -10.59 30.29
N GLY A 91 -23.92 -10.15 29.09
CA GLY A 91 -23.78 -8.77 28.64
C GLY A 91 -24.62 -7.78 29.45
N ILE A 92 -25.83 -8.16 29.86
CA ILE A 92 -26.70 -7.35 30.72
C ILE A 92 -26.14 -7.28 32.15
N SER A 93 -25.58 -8.38 32.67
CA SER A 93 -24.97 -8.41 34.02
C SER A 93 -23.68 -7.56 34.07
N GLU A 94 -22.90 -7.50 33.01
CA GLU A 94 -21.71 -6.65 32.91
C GLU A 94 -22.07 -5.15 32.90
N LEU A 95 -23.20 -4.81 32.29
CA LEU A 95 -23.72 -3.44 32.22
C LEU A 95 -24.21 -2.91 33.56
N ARG A 96 -24.80 -3.76 34.40
CA ARG A 96 -25.45 -3.36 35.66
C ARG A 96 -24.51 -3.37 36.87
N GLY A 97 -23.32 -3.93 36.73
CA GLY A 97 -22.31 -4.00 37.80
C GLY A 97 -22.65 -4.95 38.94
N PRO A 98 -21.67 -5.34 39.79
CA PRO A 98 -21.84 -6.40 40.79
C PRO A 98 -22.67 -6.04 42.02
N GLY A 99 -23.60 -5.08 41.95
CA GLY A 99 -24.33 -4.56 43.13
C GLY A 99 -25.85 -4.66 43.08
N ASN A 100 -26.44 -5.08 41.99
CA ASN A 100 -27.90 -5.18 41.90
C ASN A 100 -28.39 -6.62 41.96
N SER A 101 -29.32 -6.87 42.88
CA SER A 101 -29.94 -8.18 43.14
C SER A 101 -30.63 -8.74 41.87
N LEU A 102 -30.60 -10.05 41.72
CA LEU A 102 -31.14 -10.85 40.64
C LEU A 102 -32.67 -10.73 40.38
N ASP A 103 -33.41 -10.00 41.20
CA ASP A 103 -34.87 -9.85 41.13
C ASP A 103 -35.40 -8.70 40.26
N ASP A 104 -34.51 -7.81 39.74
CA ASP A 104 -34.89 -6.65 38.94
C ASP A 104 -34.37 -6.78 37.47
N GLN A 105 -34.61 -7.95 36.86
CA GLN A 105 -34.16 -8.25 35.50
C GLN A 105 -35.25 -7.90 34.44
N GLU A 106 -35.99 -6.83 34.60
CA GLU A 106 -36.81 -6.33 33.51
C GLU A 106 -35.96 -5.61 32.48
N PHE A 107 -36.04 -6.07 31.24
CA PHE A 107 -35.41 -5.48 30.07
C PHE A 107 -35.96 -4.05 29.86
N ALA A 108 -35.11 -3.06 30.05
CA ALA A 108 -35.51 -1.67 29.90
C ALA A 108 -35.27 -1.18 28.45
N LEU A 109 -36.10 -0.24 28.01
CA LEU A 109 -35.98 0.35 26.66
C LEU A 109 -34.61 1.04 26.45
N SER A 110 -33.96 1.48 27.54
CA SER A 110 -32.58 2.01 27.57
C SER A 110 -31.55 0.99 27.12
N ASP A 111 -31.77 -0.29 27.38
CA ASP A 111 -30.82 -1.36 27.03
C ASP A 111 -30.80 -1.57 25.49
N ILE A 112 -31.97 -1.42 24.83
CA ILE A 112 -32.04 -1.46 23.37
C ILE A 112 -31.20 -0.35 22.75
N PHE A 113 -31.31 0.86 23.24
CA PHE A 113 -30.55 1.99 22.74
C PHE A 113 -29.04 1.82 22.96
N TYR A 114 -28.65 1.26 24.09
CA TYR A 114 -27.25 0.95 24.40
C TYR A 114 -26.70 -0.07 23.41
N PHE A 115 -27.37 -1.22 23.22
CA PHE A 115 -26.90 -2.24 22.29
C PHE A 115 -26.93 -1.79 20.83
N CYS A 116 -27.95 -1.04 20.41
CA CYS A 116 -28.00 -0.46 19.08
C CYS A 116 -26.84 0.53 18.85
N ARG A 117 -26.52 1.34 19.85
CA ARG A 117 -25.40 2.28 19.81
C ARG A 117 -24.08 1.55 19.73
N GLN A 118 -23.85 0.57 20.61
CA GLN A 118 -22.63 -0.23 20.62
C GLN A 118 -22.47 -1.01 19.31
N GLY A 119 -23.54 -1.56 18.79
CA GLY A 119 -23.54 -2.21 17.47
C GLY A 119 -23.17 -1.26 16.33
N MET A 120 -23.72 -0.04 16.31
CA MET A 120 -23.35 0.98 15.33
C MET A 120 -21.91 1.45 15.48
N GLU A 121 -21.43 1.68 16.71
CA GLU A 121 -20.04 2.04 16.96
C GLU A 121 -19.09 0.93 16.50
N SER A 122 -19.41 -0.34 16.78
CA SER A 122 -18.62 -1.51 16.32
C SER A 122 -18.63 -1.62 14.78
N ILE A 123 -19.76 -1.39 14.11
CA ILE A 123 -19.85 -1.38 12.65
C ILE A 123 -18.99 -0.25 12.06
N MET A 124 -19.04 0.95 12.66
CA MET A 124 -18.23 2.09 12.19
C MET A 124 -16.75 1.87 12.41
N ASP A 125 -16.34 1.38 13.58
CA ASP A 125 -14.94 1.04 13.89
C ASP A 125 -14.44 -0.07 12.96
N ASP A 126 -15.25 -1.09 12.69
CA ASP A 126 -14.91 -2.17 11.79
C ASP A 126 -14.72 -1.68 10.36
N GLU A 127 -15.61 -0.81 9.87
CA GLU A 127 -15.51 -0.23 8.52
C GLU A 127 -14.27 0.66 8.35
N VAL A 128 -13.86 1.40 9.38
CA VAL A 128 -12.61 2.18 9.38
C VAL A 128 -11.40 1.27 9.51
N THR A 129 -11.41 0.34 10.46
CA THR A 129 -10.31 -0.60 10.73
C THR A 129 -10.00 -1.47 9.53
N LYS A 130 -11.04 -1.95 8.85
CA LYS A 130 -10.95 -2.73 7.62
C LYS A 130 -10.14 -2.02 6.51
N ARG A 131 -10.20 -0.69 6.43
CA ARG A 131 -9.46 0.10 5.43
C ARG A 131 -7.97 0.25 5.77
N PHE A 132 -7.58 -0.01 7.01
CA PHE A 132 -6.19 0.04 7.48
C PHE A 132 -5.62 -1.34 7.87
N SER A 133 -6.27 -2.39 7.47
CA SER A 133 -5.79 -3.78 7.56
C SER A 133 -5.44 -4.34 6.18
N ALA A 134 -4.71 -5.46 6.17
CA ALA A 134 -4.47 -6.21 4.94
C ALA A 134 -5.80 -6.68 4.34
N GLU A 135 -5.90 -6.66 3.01
CA GLU A 135 -7.09 -7.14 2.32
C GLU A 135 -7.27 -8.65 2.56
N GLU A 136 -8.45 -9.06 2.98
CA GLU A 136 -8.78 -10.47 3.12
C GLU A 136 -9.02 -11.08 1.74
N LEU A 137 -8.34 -12.21 1.50
CA LEU A 137 -8.46 -12.93 0.23
C LEU A 137 -9.52 -14.03 0.36
N GLU A 138 -10.51 -13.99 -0.53
CA GLU A 138 -11.54 -15.05 -0.63
C GLU A 138 -10.95 -16.37 -1.12
N THR A 139 -9.86 -16.31 -1.88
CA THR A 139 -9.20 -17.47 -2.46
C THR A 139 -7.91 -17.82 -1.73
N TRP A 140 -7.57 -19.11 -1.69
CA TRP A 140 -6.30 -19.56 -1.16
C TRP A 140 -5.12 -19.04 -1.97
N ASN A 141 -4.04 -18.71 -1.29
CA ASN A 141 -2.78 -18.32 -1.91
C ASN A 141 -1.58 -19.07 -1.34
N LEU A 142 -0.48 -19.08 -2.08
CA LEU A 142 0.78 -19.73 -1.68
C LEU A 142 1.57 -18.98 -0.60
N LEU A 143 1.09 -17.83 -0.11
CA LEU A 143 1.73 -17.05 0.95
C LEU A 143 1.37 -17.57 2.33
N SER A 144 0.12 -18.00 2.51
CA SER A 144 -0.40 -18.54 3.77
C SER A 144 -0.69 -20.02 3.65
N ARG A 145 -0.48 -20.75 4.76
CA ARG A 145 -0.85 -22.15 4.84
C ARG A 145 -2.36 -22.34 5.05
N THR A 146 -2.96 -21.41 5.78
CA THR A 146 -4.37 -21.46 6.18
C THR A 146 -5.10 -20.22 5.68
N ASN A 147 -6.34 -20.41 5.23
CA ASN A 147 -7.31 -19.35 5.06
C ASN A 147 -8.52 -19.69 5.93
N TYR A 148 -9.19 -18.71 6.52
CA TYR A 148 -10.33 -18.87 7.41
C TYR A 148 -11.47 -19.72 6.80
N ASN A 149 -11.65 -19.63 5.49
CA ASN A 149 -12.68 -20.35 4.75
C ASN A 149 -12.28 -21.78 4.31
N PHE A 150 -11.00 -22.18 4.52
CA PHE A 150 -10.51 -23.47 4.05
C PHE A 150 -10.05 -24.35 5.23
N GLN A 151 -10.99 -25.07 5.83
CA GLN A 151 -10.72 -25.97 6.95
C GLN A 151 -9.91 -27.21 6.58
N HIS A 152 -9.88 -27.59 5.30
CA HIS A 152 -9.25 -28.81 4.83
C HIS A 152 -8.14 -28.57 3.81
N ILE A 153 -6.92 -28.28 4.28
CA ILE A 153 -5.74 -28.20 3.43
C ILE A 153 -5.11 -29.58 3.32
N SER A 154 -5.04 -30.11 2.10
CA SER A 154 -4.43 -31.41 1.83
C SER A 154 -2.92 -31.41 2.08
N LEU A 155 -2.34 -32.57 2.43
CA LEU A 155 -0.90 -32.73 2.61
C LEU A 155 -0.10 -32.24 1.39
N ARG A 156 -0.62 -32.44 0.16
CA ARG A 156 0.02 -31.97 -1.09
C ARG A 156 0.13 -30.48 -1.14
N LEU A 157 -0.89 -29.73 -0.71
CA LEU A 157 -0.87 -28.27 -0.64
C LEU A 157 0.09 -27.78 0.45
N THR A 158 0.19 -28.48 1.57
CA THR A 158 1.18 -28.19 2.62
C THR A 158 2.61 -28.37 2.11
N VAL A 159 2.90 -29.45 1.37
CA VAL A 159 4.20 -29.67 0.74
C VAL A 159 4.51 -28.59 -0.29
N LEU A 160 3.55 -28.24 -1.14
CA LEU A 160 3.70 -27.14 -2.12
C LEU A 160 3.99 -25.81 -1.45
N TRP A 161 3.30 -25.51 -0.36
CA TRP A 161 3.55 -24.31 0.45
C TRP A 161 4.95 -24.33 1.06
N GLY A 162 5.40 -25.47 1.62
CA GLY A 162 6.74 -25.63 2.18
C GLY A 162 7.85 -25.45 1.15
N LEU A 163 7.70 -26.04 -0.05
CA LEU A 163 8.61 -25.81 -1.17
C LEU A 163 8.59 -24.33 -1.61
N GLY A 164 7.42 -23.71 -1.62
CA GLY A 164 7.27 -22.28 -1.90
C GLY A 164 8.00 -21.40 -0.88
N MET A 165 7.93 -21.76 0.41
CA MET A 165 8.72 -21.10 1.47
C MET A 165 10.21 -21.21 1.19
N LEU A 166 10.70 -22.43 0.90
CA LEU A 166 12.10 -22.63 0.58
C LEU A 166 12.54 -21.72 -0.57
N VAL A 167 11.86 -21.75 -1.71
CA VAL A 167 12.21 -20.92 -2.88
C VAL A 167 12.19 -19.43 -2.56
N ARG A 168 11.18 -18.93 -1.84
CA ARG A 168 11.06 -17.51 -1.50
C ARG A 168 12.20 -17.02 -0.61
N TYR A 169 12.55 -17.76 0.43
CA TYR A 169 13.52 -17.32 1.42
C TYR A 169 14.97 -17.62 1.04
N THR A 170 15.25 -18.74 0.35
CA THR A 170 16.63 -19.13 0.01
C THR A 170 17.10 -18.58 -1.33
N PHE A 171 16.19 -18.36 -2.28
CA PHE A 171 16.54 -17.92 -3.63
C PHE A 171 16.04 -16.51 -3.94
N LEU A 172 14.71 -16.27 -3.82
CA LEU A 172 14.15 -14.98 -4.23
C LEU A 172 14.57 -13.84 -3.30
N LEU A 173 14.56 -14.03 -1.99
CA LEU A 173 14.89 -12.97 -1.04
C LEU A 173 16.33 -12.48 -1.16
N PRO A 174 17.37 -13.33 -1.19
CA PRO A 174 18.76 -12.86 -1.38
C PRO A 174 18.96 -12.12 -2.71
N LEU A 175 18.40 -12.64 -3.80
CA LEU A 175 18.46 -12.00 -5.11
C LEU A 175 17.79 -10.61 -5.09
N ARG A 176 16.63 -10.49 -4.45
CA ARG A 176 15.89 -9.23 -4.34
C ARG A 176 16.59 -8.21 -3.48
N ILE A 177 17.19 -8.63 -2.37
CA ILE A 177 18.03 -7.76 -1.52
C ILE A 177 19.22 -7.23 -2.32
N ALA A 178 19.93 -8.10 -3.03
CA ALA A 178 21.05 -7.70 -3.87
C ALA A 178 20.63 -6.67 -4.94
N LEU A 179 19.51 -6.89 -5.61
CA LEU A 179 18.95 -5.95 -6.58
C LEU A 179 18.51 -4.62 -5.96
N ALA A 180 17.88 -4.64 -4.77
CA ALA A 180 17.47 -3.44 -4.07
C ALA A 180 18.68 -2.60 -3.65
N VAL A 181 19.71 -3.24 -3.08
CA VAL A 181 20.96 -2.58 -2.71
C VAL A 181 21.65 -1.98 -3.94
N THR A 182 21.70 -2.72 -5.04
CA THR A 182 22.26 -2.23 -6.31
C THR A 182 21.46 -1.04 -6.85
N GLY A 183 20.13 -1.13 -6.90
CA GLY A 183 19.27 -0.07 -7.41
C GLY A 183 19.36 1.22 -6.57
N ILE A 184 19.30 1.09 -5.24
CA ILE A 184 19.42 2.22 -4.32
C ILE A 184 20.87 2.79 -4.35
N GLY A 185 21.88 1.94 -4.36
CA GLY A 185 23.28 2.36 -4.44
C GLY A 185 23.57 3.16 -5.72
N LEU A 186 23.12 2.65 -6.87
CA LEU A 186 23.24 3.36 -8.14
C LEU A 186 22.43 4.66 -8.17
N LEU A 187 21.26 4.70 -7.51
CA LEU A 187 20.46 5.93 -7.38
C LEU A 187 21.25 7.00 -6.62
N VAL A 188 21.72 6.67 -5.42
CA VAL A 188 22.48 7.60 -4.57
C VAL A 188 23.77 8.06 -5.25
N PHE A 189 24.55 7.12 -5.78
CA PHE A 189 25.81 7.43 -6.48
C PHE A 189 25.55 8.24 -7.75
N GLY A 190 24.69 7.76 -8.63
CA GLY A 190 24.41 8.40 -9.91
C GLY A 190 23.80 9.79 -9.77
N THR A 191 22.83 9.98 -8.86
CA THR A 191 22.25 11.31 -8.61
C THR A 191 23.26 12.27 -7.97
N THR A 192 24.16 11.77 -7.14
CA THR A 192 25.25 12.57 -6.57
C THR A 192 26.21 13.04 -7.66
N VAL A 193 26.67 12.12 -8.52
CA VAL A 193 27.58 12.46 -9.64
C VAL A 193 26.92 13.46 -10.60
N VAL A 194 25.68 13.18 -11.01
CA VAL A 194 24.90 14.07 -11.89
C VAL A 194 24.68 15.43 -11.24
N GLY A 195 24.54 15.48 -9.92
CA GLY A 195 24.35 16.72 -9.17
C GLY A 195 25.52 17.71 -9.29
N TYR A 196 26.75 17.22 -9.50
CA TYR A 196 27.93 18.05 -9.69
C TYR A 196 28.08 18.59 -11.12
N LEU A 197 27.30 18.09 -12.08
CA LEU A 197 27.36 18.60 -13.45
C LEU A 197 26.74 20.01 -13.55
N PRO A 198 27.23 20.87 -14.46
CA PRO A 198 26.63 22.15 -14.73
C PRO A 198 25.20 22.00 -15.23
N ASN A 199 24.34 22.95 -14.85
CA ASN A 199 22.93 22.94 -15.28
C ASN A 199 22.84 23.07 -16.79
N GLY A 200 22.05 22.20 -17.43
CA GLY A 200 21.87 22.16 -18.88
C GLY A 200 21.21 20.89 -19.35
N ARG A 201 20.92 20.81 -20.65
CA ARG A 201 20.24 19.67 -21.29
C ARG A 201 20.94 18.32 -21.03
N PHE A 202 22.27 18.31 -20.97
CA PHE A 202 23.04 17.10 -20.69
C PHE A 202 22.80 16.57 -19.28
N LYS A 203 22.81 17.45 -18.27
CA LYS A 203 22.48 17.10 -16.88
C LYS A 203 21.08 16.54 -16.78
N GLU A 204 20.10 17.19 -17.41
CA GLU A 204 18.70 16.73 -17.41
C GLU A 204 18.54 15.36 -18.08
N PHE A 205 19.16 15.17 -19.23
CA PHE A 205 19.19 13.90 -19.93
C PHE A 205 19.77 12.78 -19.05
N LEU A 206 20.94 13.00 -18.45
CA LEU A 206 21.61 12.02 -17.62
C LEU A 206 20.82 11.74 -16.32
N SER A 207 20.29 12.79 -15.68
CA SER A 207 19.44 12.67 -14.49
C SER A 207 18.21 11.80 -14.78
N ARG A 208 17.51 12.05 -15.88
CA ARG A 208 16.36 11.24 -16.32
C ARG A 208 16.73 9.76 -16.48
N HIS A 209 17.84 9.47 -17.14
CA HIS A 209 18.25 8.09 -17.41
C HIS A 209 18.67 7.37 -16.13
N VAL A 210 19.42 8.03 -15.25
CA VAL A 210 19.81 7.48 -13.94
C VAL A 210 18.59 7.15 -13.10
N HIS A 211 17.63 8.07 -12.96
CA HIS A 211 16.43 7.83 -12.18
C HIS A 211 15.61 6.67 -12.75
N LEU A 212 15.29 6.70 -14.04
CA LEU A 212 14.50 5.63 -14.69
C LEU A 212 15.17 4.26 -14.58
N MET A 213 16.48 4.18 -14.80
CA MET A 213 17.26 2.94 -14.64
C MET A 213 17.14 2.40 -13.21
N CYS A 214 17.41 3.24 -12.22
CA CYS A 214 17.41 2.83 -10.82
C CYS A 214 16.02 2.38 -10.36
N TYR A 215 14.95 3.12 -10.68
CA TYR A 215 13.58 2.71 -10.35
C TYR A 215 13.18 1.41 -11.07
N ARG A 216 13.61 1.20 -12.30
CA ARG A 216 13.39 -0.06 -13.02
C ARG A 216 14.12 -1.24 -12.40
N ILE A 217 15.30 -1.03 -11.79
CA ILE A 217 16.01 -2.05 -11.01
C ILE A 217 15.24 -2.33 -9.71
N CYS A 218 14.77 -1.30 -9.00
CA CYS A 218 13.95 -1.46 -7.80
C CYS A 218 12.62 -2.21 -8.07
N VAL A 219 11.96 -1.93 -9.21
CA VAL A 219 10.79 -2.69 -9.67
C VAL A 219 11.12 -4.17 -9.85
N ARG A 220 12.32 -4.49 -10.37
CA ARG A 220 12.77 -5.88 -10.51
C ARG A 220 13.10 -6.52 -9.17
N ALA A 221 13.66 -5.75 -8.23
CA ALA A 221 13.92 -6.20 -6.87
C ALA A 221 12.64 -6.64 -6.14
N LEU A 222 11.50 -6.05 -6.46
CA LEU A 222 10.19 -6.44 -5.94
C LEU A 222 9.51 -7.54 -6.77
N THR A 223 10.13 -7.97 -7.87
CA THR A 223 9.46 -8.78 -8.90
C THR A 223 8.10 -8.17 -9.28
N ALA A 224 8.07 -6.83 -9.39
CA ALA A 224 6.83 -6.12 -9.68
C ALA A 224 6.48 -6.27 -11.16
N ILE A 225 5.21 -6.60 -11.38
CA ILE A 225 4.60 -6.79 -12.70
C ILE A 225 3.54 -5.71 -12.84
N ILE A 226 3.90 -4.70 -13.61
CA ILE A 226 3.11 -3.49 -13.74
C ILE A 226 2.54 -3.45 -15.14
N THR A 227 1.22 -3.27 -15.25
CA THR A 227 0.54 -3.03 -16.52
C THR A 227 0.09 -1.59 -16.58
N TYR A 228 0.60 -0.84 -17.55
CA TYR A 228 0.23 0.56 -17.77
C TYR A 228 -0.83 0.68 -18.84
N HIS A 229 -1.89 1.44 -18.55
CA HIS A 229 -3.02 1.72 -19.43
C HIS A 229 -3.16 3.23 -19.65
N GLY A 230 -3.65 3.64 -20.82
CA GLY A 230 -3.86 5.06 -21.14
C GLY A 230 -2.56 5.86 -21.23
N SER A 231 -1.50 5.27 -21.79
CA SER A 231 -0.17 5.88 -21.86
C SER A 231 -0.13 7.22 -22.61
N GLU A 232 -1.11 7.51 -23.41
CA GLU A 232 -1.33 8.79 -24.10
C GLU A 232 -1.63 9.94 -23.12
N ASN A 233 -2.18 9.61 -21.95
CA ASN A 233 -2.53 10.54 -20.88
C ASN A 233 -1.42 10.71 -19.82
N ARG A 234 -0.21 10.23 -20.09
CA ARG A 234 0.92 10.40 -19.16
C ARG A 234 1.12 11.87 -18.80
N PRO A 235 1.48 12.15 -17.53
CA PRO A 235 1.73 13.51 -17.07
C PRO A 235 2.79 14.23 -17.91
N ARG A 236 2.50 15.47 -18.28
CA ARG A 236 3.39 16.33 -19.06
C ARG A 236 4.00 17.39 -18.18
N ASN A 237 5.08 18.01 -18.67
CA ASN A 237 5.78 19.06 -17.97
C ASN A 237 4.84 20.21 -17.55
N GLY A 238 5.07 20.76 -16.36
CA GLY A 238 4.22 21.78 -15.75
C GLY A 238 2.86 21.29 -15.25
N GLY A 239 2.59 19.97 -15.27
CA GLY A 239 1.38 19.37 -14.71
C GLY A 239 1.63 18.68 -13.38
N ILE A 240 0.55 18.34 -12.68
CA ILE A 240 0.59 17.59 -11.42
C ILE A 240 -0.01 16.20 -11.63
N CYS A 241 0.81 15.17 -11.40
CA CYS A 241 0.37 13.78 -11.34
C CYS A 241 -0.23 13.50 -9.96
N VAL A 242 -1.49 13.11 -9.89
CA VAL A 242 -2.20 12.78 -8.67
C VAL A 242 -2.60 11.32 -8.69
N ALA A 243 -2.20 10.56 -7.67
CA ALA A 243 -2.54 9.13 -7.57
C ALA A 243 -3.08 8.78 -6.17
N ASN A 244 -3.85 7.68 -6.08
CA ASN A 244 -4.18 7.05 -4.81
C ASN A 244 -2.93 6.43 -4.18
N HIS A 245 -2.93 6.25 -2.85
CA HIS A 245 -1.74 5.90 -2.09
C HIS A 245 -1.95 4.66 -1.21
N THR A 246 -1.53 3.52 -1.71
CA THR A 246 -1.60 2.25 -0.99
C THR A 246 -0.29 1.95 -0.25
N SER A 247 0.84 2.40 -0.80
CA SER A 247 2.16 1.95 -0.38
C SER A 247 3.27 2.91 -0.78
N PRO A 248 4.39 2.97 -0.05
CA PRO A 248 5.57 3.72 -0.48
C PRO A 248 6.14 3.26 -1.83
N ILE A 249 5.88 2.03 -2.24
CA ILE A 249 6.33 1.53 -3.55
C ILE A 249 5.54 2.11 -4.72
N ASP A 250 4.40 2.80 -4.48
CA ASP A 250 3.65 3.54 -5.53
C ASP A 250 4.55 4.54 -6.23
N VAL A 251 5.46 5.18 -5.47
CA VAL A 251 6.48 6.08 -6.02
C VAL A 251 7.38 5.33 -7.02
N ILE A 252 7.86 4.14 -6.65
CA ILE A 252 8.74 3.32 -7.48
C ILE A 252 8.00 2.84 -8.73
N VAL A 253 6.73 2.47 -8.58
CA VAL A 253 5.85 2.03 -9.68
C VAL A 253 5.72 3.14 -10.70
N LEU A 254 5.31 4.35 -10.30
CA LEU A 254 5.12 5.46 -11.23
C LEU A 254 6.44 6.00 -11.79
N ALA A 255 7.47 6.13 -10.95
CA ALA A 255 8.77 6.66 -11.36
C ALA A 255 9.57 5.69 -12.25
N SER A 256 9.19 4.42 -12.35
CA SER A 256 9.81 3.48 -13.30
C SER A 256 9.33 3.66 -14.73
N ASP A 257 8.18 4.32 -14.93
CA ASP A 257 7.57 4.62 -16.23
C ASP A 257 7.69 6.09 -16.63
N GLY A 258 7.69 7.01 -15.66
CA GLY A 258 7.78 8.46 -15.86
C GLY A 258 8.87 9.11 -15.00
N TYR A 259 9.36 10.26 -15.45
CA TYR A 259 10.32 11.06 -14.69
C TYR A 259 9.61 12.23 -14.03
N TYR A 260 9.56 12.25 -12.69
CA TYR A 260 8.76 13.16 -11.88
C TYR A 260 9.62 13.94 -10.87
N ALA A 261 9.27 15.19 -10.63
CA ALA A 261 9.62 15.87 -9.39
C ALA A 261 8.70 15.34 -8.26
N MET A 262 9.28 14.96 -7.15
CA MET A 262 8.53 14.37 -6.03
C MET A 262 8.31 15.37 -4.93
N VAL A 263 7.14 15.30 -4.29
CA VAL A 263 6.79 16.11 -3.12
C VAL A 263 6.46 15.15 -1.97
N GLY A 264 7.10 15.36 -0.85
CA GLY A 264 6.91 14.47 0.31
C GLY A 264 7.49 15.01 1.61
N GLN A 265 7.32 14.20 2.65
CA GLN A 265 7.85 14.50 3.97
C GLN A 265 9.36 14.25 4.04
N ILE A 266 10.08 15.05 4.80
CA ILE A 266 11.47 14.80 5.16
C ILE A 266 11.55 13.55 6.04
N HIS A 267 12.49 12.68 5.72
CA HIS A 267 12.76 11.46 6.49
C HIS A 267 14.19 11.46 7.01
N GLY A 268 14.40 10.79 8.16
CA GLY A 268 15.72 10.49 8.68
C GLY A 268 16.32 9.20 8.12
N GLY A 269 17.51 8.83 8.60
CA GLY A 269 18.17 7.56 8.27
C GLY A 269 18.47 7.39 6.79
N LEU A 270 18.39 6.15 6.30
CA LEU A 270 18.71 5.79 4.91
C LEU A 270 17.83 6.56 3.90
N MET A 271 16.53 6.71 4.19
CA MET A 271 15.61 7.44 3.33
C MET A 271 16.03 8.92 3.19
N GLY A 272 16.48 9.54 4.28
CA GLY A 272 16.99 10.92 4.24
C GLY A 272 18.28 11.06 3.42
N VAL A 273 19.15 10.04 3.40
CA VAL A 273 20.34 10.02 2.52
C VAL A 273 19.91 9.99 1.06
N ILE A 274 18.96 9.12 0.71
CA ILE A 274 18.41 9.01 -0.65
C ILE A 274 17.78 10.36 -1.07
N GLN A 275 16.93 10.94 -0.23
CA GLN A 275 16.29 12.23 -0.51
C GLN A 275 17.31 13.35 -0.76
N ARG A 276 18.36 13.47 0.08
CA ARG A 276 19.42 14.48 -0.09
C ARG A 276 20.26 14.28 -1.36
N ALA A 277 20.50 13.02 -1.76
CA ALA A 277 21.19 12.73 -3.00
C ALA A 277 20.36 13.14 -4.22
N MET A 278 19.07 12.81 -4.20
CA MET A 278 18.15 13.08 -5.31
C MET A 278 17.93 14.57 -5.58
N VAL A 279 17.85 15.42 -4.53
CA VAL A 279 17.66 16.88 -4.67
C VAL A 279 18.77 17.55 -5.46
N LYS A 280 19.98 16.99 -5.46
CA LYS A 280 21.12 17.54 -6.23
C LYS A 280 20.94 17.43 -7.75
N SER A 281 20.16 16.45 -8.20
CA SER A 281 19.97 16.14 -9.62
C SER A 281 18.60 16.50 -10.17
N CYS A 282 17.58 16.63 -9.31
CA CYS A 282 16.19 16.88 -9.69
C CYS A 282 15.51 17.81 -8.66
N PRO A 283 14.63 18.74 -9.08
CA PRO A 283 13.94 19.68 -8.20
C PRO A 283 12.83 19.01 -7.37
N HIS A 284 13.18 18.09 -6.47
CA HIS A 284 12.26 17.51 -5.51
C HIS A 284 11.95 18.51 -4.38
N ALA A 285 10.73 18.48 -3.84
CA ALA A 285 10.31 19.31 -2.72
C ALA A 285 10.02 18.44 -1.47
N TRP A 286 10.86 18.55 -0.46
CA TRP A 286 10.70 17.87 0.81
C TRP A 286 10.35 18.88 1.90
N PHE A 287 9.41 18.56 2.80
CA PHE A 287 8.92 19.47 3.83
C PHE A 287 8.54 18.73 5.12
N GLU A 288 8.48 19.47 6.23
CA GLU A 288 7.95 18.97 7.50
C GLU A 288 6.46 19.27 7.62
N ARG A 289 5.67 18.23 7.83
CA ARG A 289 4.19 18.34 7.91
C ARG A 289 3.71 19.12 9.13
N SER A 290 4.46 19.11 10.21
CA SER A 290 4.13 19.77 11.48
C SER A 290 4.17 21.28 11.38
N GLU A 291 4.98 21.85 10.48
CA GLU A 291 5.19 23.28 10.40
C GLU A 291 4.23 23.97 9.41
N VAL A 292 3.47 24.96 9.91
CA VAL A 292 2.56 25.77 9.08
C VAL A 292 3.33 26.60 8.06
N LYS A 293 4.50 27.13 8.45
CA LYS A 293 5.38 27.92 7.57
C LYS A 293 5.85 27.10 6.37
N ASP A 294 6.20 25.84 6.60
CA ASP A 294 6.64 24.93 5.54
C ASP A 294 5.51 24.65 4.54
N ARG A 295 4.26 24.54 5.00
CA ARG A 295 3.11 24.33 4.10
C ARG A 295 2.89 25.50 3.15
N ILE A 296 3.03 26.73 3.62
CA ILE A 296 2.92 27.93 2.78
C ILE A 296 4.08 28.00 1.78
N LEU A 297 5.30 27.70 2.23
CA LEU A 297 6.49 27.69 1.37
C LEU A 297 6.40 26.62 0.29
N VAL A 298 5.90 25.45 0.62
CA VAL A 298 5.68 24.34 -0.34
C VAL A 298 4.62 24.73 -1.36
N ALA A 299 3.49 25.32 -0.94
CA ALA A 299 2.46 25.78 -1.87
C ALA A 299 3.04 26.79 -2.87
N LYS A 300 3.84 27.76 -2.40
CA LYS A 300 4.53 28.71 -3.27
C LYS A 300 5.49 28.02 -4.23
N ARG A 301 6.36 27.14 -3.74
CA ARG A 301 7.30 26.37 -4.58
C ARG A 301 6.59 25.53 -5.64
N LEU A 302 5.44 24.93 -5.29
CA LEU A 302 4.63 24.18 -6.24
C LEU A 302 4.04 25.08 -7.31
N THR A 303 3.52 26.27 -6.92
CA THR A 303 3.01 27.26 -7.87
C THR A 303 4.10 27.72 -8.83
N ASP A 304 5.26 28.11 -8.32
CA ASP A 304 6.42 28.55 -9.13
C ASP A 304 6.92 27.42 -10.06
N HIS A 305 6.85 26.16 -9.60
CA HIS A 305 7.24 25.01 -10.40
C HIS A 305 6.28 24.75 -11.56
N VAL A 306 4.99 24.83 -11.32
CA VAL A 306 3.93 24.53 -12.31
C VAL A 306 3.80 25.64 -13.37
N GLN A 307 4.10 26.89 -12.99
CA GLN A 307 4.11 28.01 -13.94
C GLN A 307 5.18 27.83 -15.02
N ASP A 308 6.28 27.20 -14.67
CA ASP A 308 7.36 26.89 -15.62
C ASP A 308 7.07 25.58 -16.36
N LYS A 309 6.52 25.69 -17.57
CA LYS A 309 6.17 24.56 -18.43
C LYS A 309 7.37 23.73 -18.92
N SER A 310 8.60 24.18 -18.68
CA SER A 310 9.80 23.39 -18.97
C SER A 310 10.13 22.39 -17.89
N LYS A 311 9.65 22.60 -16.66
CA LYS A 311 9.90 21.73 -15.51
C LYS A 311 9.09 20.43 -15.57
N LEU A 312 9.65 19.40 -14.95
CA LEU A 312 9.07 18.07 -14.86
C LEU A 312 7.68 18.07 -14.22
N PRO A 313 6.82 17.12 -14.59
CA PRO A 313 5.56 16.93 -13.87
C PRO A 313 5.83 16.58 -12.39
N ILE A 314 4.99 17.05 -11.50
CA ILE A 314 5.10 16.81 -10.06
C ILE A 314 4.24 15.61 -9.69
N LEU A 315 4.77 14.66 -8.91
CA LEU A 315 4.03 13.53 -8.36
C LEU A 315 3.59 13.83 -6.93
N ILE A 316 2.29 13.74 -6.69
CA ILE A 316 1.66 13.99 -5.38
C ILE A 316 0.65 12.88 -5.05
N PHE A 317 0.68 12.41 -3.79
CA PHE A 317 -0.33 11.54 -3.21
C PHE A 317 -1.16 12.35 -2.20
N PRO A 318 -2.31 12.91 -2.61
CA PRO A 318 -3.04 13.88 -1.78
C PRO A 318 -3.76 13.28 -0.58
N GLU A 319 -3.92 11.96 -0.49
CA GLU A 319 -4.40 11.26 0.70
C GLU A 319 -3.47 11.48 1.91
N GLY A 320 -2.18 11.63 1.66
CA GLY A 320 -1.17 11.94 2.67
C GLY A 320 -0.87 10.81 3.66
N THR A 321 -1.49 9.65 3.55
CA THR A 321 -1.16 8.40 4.26
C THR A 321 -1.59 7.22 3.40
N CYS A 322 -1.00 6.04 3.66
CA CYS A 322 -1.38 4.83 2.93
C CYS A 322 -2.70 4.28 3.47
N ILE A 323 -3.56 3.84 2.55
CA ILE A 323 -4.78 3.09 2.80
C ILE A 323 -4.70 1.76 2.05
N ASN A 324 -5.47 0.75 2.47
CA ASN A 324 -5.43 -0.51 1.75
C ASN A 324 -6.00 -0.38 0.33
N ASN A 325 -5.74 -1.39 -0.47
CA ASN A 325 -6.06 -1.43 -1.90
C ASN A 325 -7.59 -1.51 -2.21
N THR A 326 -8.46 -1.28 -1.23
CA THR A 326 -9.93 -1.35 -1.41
C THR A 326 -10.57 0.00 -1.61
N SER A 327 -9.89 1.09 -1.23
CA SER A 327 -10.51 2.41 -1.10
C SER A 327 -9.58 3.57 -1.42
N VAL A 328 -10.16 4.74 -1.62
CA VAL A 328 -9.47 6.03 -1.72
C VAL A 328 -10.06 6.98 -0.68
N MET A 329 -9.19 7.59 0.13
CA MET A 329 -9.60 8.58 1.13
C MET A 329 -9.78 9.97 0.53
N MET A 330 -10.35 10.86 1.31
CA MET A 330 -10.52 12.27 0.94
C MET A 330 -9.16 12.91 0.61
N PHE A 331 -9.09 13.59 -0.51
CA PHE A 331 -7.91 14.29 -0.97
C PHE A 331 -7.72 15.64 -0.28
N LYS A 332 -6.49 15.96 0.08
CA LYS A 332 -6.11 17.28 0.60
C LYS A 332 -6.09 18.28 -0.55
N LYS A 333 -6.73 19.44 -0.36
CA LYS A 333 -6.97 20.45 -1.40
C LYS A 333 -5.72 21.17 -1.92
N GLY A 334 -4.60 21.14 -1.20
CA GLY A 334 -3.45 22.00 -1.46
C GLY A 334 -2.91 22.01 -2.91
N CYS A 335 -2.83 20.85 -3.57
CA CYS A 335 -2.40 20.80 -4.97
C CYS A 335 -3.49 21.21 -5.98
N PHE A 336 -4.76 21.26 -5.56
CA PHE A 336 -5.90 21.62 -6.40
C PHE A 336 -6.19 23.14 -6.36
N GLU A 337 -5.59 23.87 -5.41
CA GLU A 337 -5.67 25.34 -5.30
C GLU A 337 -4.76 26.07 -6.30
N ILE A 338 -3.72 25.39 -6.80
CA ILE A 338 -2.64 25.99 -7.61
C ILE A 338 -3.09 26.37 -9.03
N GLY A 339 -4.24 25.85 -9.50
CA GLY A 339 -4.73 26.10 -10.86
C GLY A 339 -3.96 25.34 -11.97
N ALA A 340 -3.25 24.28 -11.61
CA ALA A 340 -2.51 23.43 -12.54
C ALA A 340 -3.41 22.40 -13.24
N THR A 341 -2.94 21.90 -14.39
CA THR A 341 -3.52 20.70 -15.00
C THR A 341 -3.18 19.49 -14.14
N ILE A 342 -4.19 18.77 -13.68
CA ILE A 342 -4.08 17.53 -12.91
C ILE A 342 -4.14 16.34 -13.88
N TYR A 343 -3.20 15.41 -13.70
CA TYR A 343 -3.15 14.13 -14.40
C TYR A 343 -3.49 13.02 -13.41
N PRO A 344 -4.76 12.58 -13.35
CA PRO A 344 -5.18 11.56 -12.41
C PRO A 344 -4.62 10.19 -12.80
N VAL A 345 -4.17 9.44 -11.80
CA VAL A 345 -3.64 8.07 -11.99
C VAL A 345 -4.26 7.15 -10.97
N ALA A 346 -4.86 6.07 -11.43
CA ALA A 346 -5.36 5.01 -10.57
C ALA A 346 -4.34 3.86 -10.48
N ILE A 347 -4.03 3.43 -9.26
CA ILE A 347 -3.16 2.30 -8.97
C ILE A 347 -3.98 1.23 -8.25
N LYS A 348 -4.00 0.01 -8.79
CA LYS A 348 -4.69 -1.13 -8.17
C LYS A 348 -3.73 -2.32 -8.11
N TYR A 349 -3.55 -2.87 -6.93
CA TYR A 349 -2.73 -4.06 -6.70
C TYR A 349 -3.58 -5.34 -6.74
N ASP A 350 -2.95 -6.45 -7.11
CA ASP A 350 -3.52 -7.79 -6.96
C ASP A 350 -2.88 -8.45 -5.73
N PRO A 351 -3.61 -8.58 -4.62
CA PRO A 351 -3.05 -9.06 -3.35
C PRO A 351 -2.75 -10.56 -3.32
N ARG A 352 -3.21 -11.34 -4.31
CA ARG A 352 -3.03 -12.81 -4.36
C ARG A 352 -1.56 -13.23 -4.32
N PHE A 353 -0.66 -12.45 -4.90
CA PHE A 353 0.77 -12.77 -5.00
C PHE A 353 1.61 -12.07 -3.93
N GLY A 354 1.11 -11.01 -3.36
CA GLY A 354 1.71 -10.20 -2.32
C GLY A 354 0.88 -8.96 -2.04
N ASP A 355 0.55 -8.72 -0.78
CA ASP A 355 -0.17 -7.52 -0.36
C ASP A 355 0.78 -6.33 -0.28
N ALA A 356 0.56 -5.33 -1.14
CA ALA A 356 1.37 -4.13 -1.23
C ALA A 356 1.06 -3.10 -0.13
N PHE A 357 -0.04 -3.24 0.60
CA PHE A 357 -0.44 -2.27 1.61
C PHE A 357 0.57 -2.13 2.76
N TRP A 358 0.90 -0.89 3.09
CA TRP A 358 1.77 -0.58 4.24
C TRP A 358 0.99 -0.06 5.44
N ASN A 359 0.79 -0.93 6.42
CA ASN A 359 0.29 -0.51 7.72
C ASN A 359 1.43 0.11 8.54
N SER A 360 1.61 1.43 8.41
CA SER A 360 2.66 2.19 9.09
C SER A 360 2.48 2.27 10.62
N SER A 361 1.30 1.97 11.13
CA SER A 361 1.04 1.90 12.57
C SER A 361 1.55 0.58 13.18
N LYS A 362 1.67 -0.48 12.37
CA LYS A 362 2.04 -1.82 12.81
C LYS A 362 3.49 -2.19 12.45
N TYR A 363 3.96 -1.77 11.27
CA TYR A 363 5.26 -2.18 10.73
C TYR A 363 6.11 -0.99 10.33
N GLY A 364 7.38 -1.00 10.76
CA GLY A 364 8.39 -0.08 10.26
C GLY A 364 8.71 -0.35 8.77
N MET A 365 9.28 0.64 8.10
CA MET A 365 9.61 0.60 6.66
C MET A 365 10.46 -0.62 6.26
N VAL A 366 11.48 -0.96 7.04
CA VAL A 366 12.39 -2.09 6.74
C VAL A 366 11.63 -3.41 6.81
N THR A 367 10.86 -3.62 7.87
CA THR A 367 10.03 -4.83 8.02
C THR A 367 9.02 -4.94 6.88
N TYR A 368 8.39 -3.84 6.50
CA TYR A 368 7.49 -3.78 5.35
C TYR A 368 8.18 -4.19 4.05
N LEU A 369 9.34 -3.61 3.73
CA LEU A 369 10.09 -3.94 2.51
C LEU A 369 10.53 -5.42 2.49
N LEU A 370 10.98 -5.97 3.62
CA LEU A 370 11.31 -7.39 3.73
C LEU A 370 10.09 -8.28 3.47
N ARG A 371 8.90 -7.91 3.97
CA ARG A 371 7.65 -8.63 3.66
C ARG A 371 7.33 -8.59 2.17
N MET A 372 7.50 -7.45 1.51
CA MET A 372 7.34 -7.36 0.06
C MET A 372 8.34 -8.25 -0.68
N MET A 373 9.60 -8.27 -0.24
CA MET A 373 10.65 -9.11 -0.82
C MET A 373 10.46 -10.62 -0.56
N THR A 374 9.68 -11.00 0.44
CA THR A 374 9.32 -12.41 0.70
C THR A 374 8.00 -12.83 0.03
N SER A 375 7.28 -11.93 -0.64
CA SER A 375 6.09 -12.25 -1.43
C SER A 375 6.46 -12.97 -2.74
N TRP A 376 5.48 -13.47 -3.48
CA TRP A 376 5.73 -14.07 -4.79
C TRP A 376 6.02 -13.01 -5.85
N ALA A 377 5.17 -12.03 -5.95
CA ALA A 377 5.30 -10.90 -6.88
C ALA A 377 4.45 -9.74 -6.38
N ILE A 378 4.75 -8.54 -6.81
CA ILE A 378 3.87 -7.38 -6.67
C ILE A 378 3.23 -7.13 -8.04
N VAL A 379 1.94 -7.43 -8.15
CA VAL A 379 1.19 -7.26 -9.39
C VAL A 379 0.33 -6.02 -9.26
N CYS A 380 0.43 -5.09 -10.20
CA CYS A 380 -0.44 -3.93 -10.22
C CYS A 380 -0.80 -3.45 -11.62
N SER A 381 -1.94 -2.82 -11.72
CA SER A 381 -2.38 -2.07 -12.89
C SER A 381 -2.37 -0.59 -12.59
N VAL A 382 -1.87 0.20 -13.52
CA VAL A 382 -1.79 1.65 -13.45
C VAL A 382 -2.55 2.22 -14.65
N TRP A 383 -3.52 3.07 -14.38
CA TRP A 383 -4.30 3.75 -15.42
C TRP A 383 -4.01 5.25 -15.38
N TYR A 384 -3.49 5.77 -16.47
CA TYR A 384 -3.40 7.20 -16.72
C TYR A 384 -4.73 7.69 -17.26
N LEU A 385 -5.44 8.55 -16.51
CA LEU A 385 -6.72 9.10 -16.93
C LEU A 385 -6.53 10.40 -17.70
N PRO A 386 -7.53 10.82 -18.49
CA PRO A 386 -7.50 12.11 -19.18
C PRO A 386 -7.19 13.26 -18.22
N PRO A 387 -6.37 14.26 -18.64
CA PRO A 387 -6.02 15.38 -17.80
C PRO A 387 -7.26 16.21 -17.45
N MET A 388 -7.27 16.74 -16.24
CA MET A 388 -8.39 17.50 -15.68
C MET A 388 -7.93 18.89 -15.24
N THR A 389 -8.75 19.89 -15.50
CA THR A 389 -8.59 21.27 -15.01
C THR A 389 -9.78 21.65 -14.14
N ARG A 390 -9.57 22.59 -13.22
CA ARG A 390 -10.64 23.14 -12.40
C ARG A 390 -11.61 23.92 -13.27
N ARG A 391 -12.91 23.77 -13.06
CA ARG A 391 -13.97 24.49 -13.73
C ARG A 391 -14.18 25.85 -13.08
N GLU A 392 -14.81 26.79 -13.76
CA GLU A 392 -15.05 28.15 -13.26
C GLU A 392 -16.01 28.18 -12.04
N ASP A 393 -16.97 27.27 -12.03
CA ASP A 393 -17.98 27.09 -10.99
C ASP A 393 -17.55 26.14 -9.85
N GLU A 394 -16.31 25.66 -9.87
CA GLU A 394 -15.79 24.60 -8.99
C GLU A 394 -14.76 25.16 -8.02
N ASP A 395 -14.92 24.92 -6.72
CA ASP A 395 -13.86 25.18 -5.74
C ASP A 395 -12.78 24.09 -5.75
N ALA A 396 -11.71 24.30 -4.99
CA ALA A 396 -10.58 23.35 -4.94
C ALA A 396 -10.97 22.00 -4.28
N VAL A 397 -11.95 21.99 -3.38
CA VAL A 397 -12.43 20.79 -2.71
C VAL A 397 -13.31 19.96 -3.65
N GLN A 398 -14.21 20.62 -4.36
CA GLN A 398 -15.06 20.00 -5.38
C GLN A 398 -14.20 19.41 -6.51
N PHE A 399 -13.19 20.14 -6.97
CA PHE A 399 -12.22 19.63 -7.94
C PHE A 399 -11.46 18.42 -7.43
N ALA A 400 -10.95 18.46 -6.19
CA ALA A 400 -10.27 17.34 -5.56
C ALA A 400 -11.18 16.10 -5.48
N ASN A 401 -12.45 16.27 -5.10
CA ASN A 401 -13.43 15.19 -5.04
C ASN A 401 -13.73 14.61 -6.43
N ARG A 402 -13.87 15.46 -7.46
CA ARG A 402 -14.08 14.99 -8.83
C ARG A 402 -12.91 14.17 -9.36
N VAL A 403 -11.68 14.60 -9.09
CA VAL A 403 -10.47 13.84 -9.43
C VAL A 403 -10.41 12.52 -8.65
N LYS A 404 -10.69 12.55 -7.35
CA LYS A 404 -10.74 11.37 -6.48
C LYS A 404 -11.75 10.34 -6.98
N SER A 405 -12.97 10.78 -7.29
CA SER A 405 -14.02 9.89 -7.79
C SER A 405 -13.68 9.28 -9.15
N ALA A 406 -12.98 10.01 -10.01
CA ALA A 406 -12.47 9.45 -11.28
C ALA A 406 -11.44 8.34 -11.05
N ILE A 407 -10.50 8.55 -10.12
CA ILE A 407 -9.50 7.55 -9.72
C ILE A 407 -10.18 6.32 -9.09
N ALA A 408 -11.09 6.54 -8.15
CA ALA A 408 -11.80 5.47 -7.46
C ALA A 408 -12.60 4.60 -8.44
N ARG A 409 -13.34 5.23 -9.35
CA ARG A 409 -14.11 4.52 -10.38
C ARG A 409 -13.24 3.67 -11.28
N GLN A 410 -12.12 4.24 -11.76
CA GLN A 410 -11.21 3.52 -12.65
C GLN A 410 -10.52 2.35 -11.95
N GLY A 411 -10.11 2.54 -10.69
CA GLY A 411 -9.43 1.50 -9.90
C GLY A 411 -10.38 0.46 -9.28
N GLY A 412 -11.72 0.63 -9.40
CA GLY A 412 -12.68 -0.20 -8.68
C GLY A 412 -12.50 -0.08 -7.16
N LEU A 413 -12.26 1.15 -6.67
CA LEU A 413 -12.00 1.48 -5.28
C LEU A 413 -13.22 2.17 -4.67
N VAL A 414 -13.44 1.97 -3.37
CA VAL A 414 -14.50 2.68 -2.64
C VAL A 414 -14.09 4.14 -2.44
N ASP A 415 -14.94 5.06 -2.83
CA ASP A 415 -14.74 6.50 -2.68
C ASP A 415 -15.17 6.96 -1.29
N LEU A 416 -14.20 7.12 -0.37
CA LEU A 416 -14.47 7.47 1.03
C LEU A 416 -14.59 8.99 1.21
N LEU A 417 -15.50 9.39 2.11
CA LEU A 417 -15.77 10.80 2.43
C LEU A 417 -14.94 11.35 3.60
N TRP A 418 -14.08 10.51 4.20
CA TRP A 418 -13.22 10.87 5.33
C TRP A 418 -11.73 10.79 4.96
N ASP A 419 -10.88 11.44 5.75
CA ASP A 419 -9.44 11.54 5.54
C ASP A 419 -8.65 10.61 6.48
N GLY A 420 -7.33 10.56 6.30
CA GLY A 420 -6.41 9.75 7.11
C GLY A 420 -6.26 10.18 8.57
N GLY A 421 -7.01 11.18 9.04
CA GLY A 421 -7.07 11.59 10.45
C GLY A 421 -7.52 10.44 11.34
N LEU A 422 -8.53 9.68 10.92
CA LEU A 422 -9.05 8.52 11.66
C LEU A 422 -8.00 7.43 11.91
N LYS A 423 -6.96 7.32 11.07
CA LYS A 423 -5.84 6.39 11.30
C LYS A 423 -4.93 6.82 12.46
N ARG A 424 -4.80 8.13 12.70
CA ARG A 424 -3.83 8.71 13.63
C ARG A 424 -4.40 8.97 15.00
N GLU A 425 -5.66 9.33 15.07
CA GLU A 425 -6.36 9.63 16.29
C GLU A 425 -6.96 8.34 16.86
N LYS A 426 -6.26 7.72 17.80
CA LYS A 426 -7.00 7.06 18.87
C LYS A 426 -7.77 8.19 19.55
N VAL A 427 -9.08 8.22 19.34
CA VAL A 427 -9.97 9.15 20.03
C VAL A 427 -9.61 9.05 21.50
N LYS A 428 -9.11 10.15 22.08
CA LYS A 428 -8.70 10.16 23.48
C LYS A 428 -9.90 9.74 24.30
N GLU A 429 -9.72 8.80 25.22
CA GLU A 429 -10.79 8.29 26.08
C GLU A 429 -11.60 9.44 26.72
N ALA A 430 -10.89 10.49 27.17
CA ALA A 430 -11.50 11.72 27.68
C ALA A 430 -12.43 12.42 26.68
N PHE A 431 -12.15 12.39 25.36
CA PHE A 431 -13.03 12.98 24.35
C PHE A 431 -14.26 12.09 24.11
N LYS A 432 -14.12 10.78 24.13
CA LYS A 432 -15.23 9.84 24.11
C LYS A 432 -16.18 10.08 25.28
N GLU A 433 -15.64 10.17 26.50
CA GLU A 433 -16.41 10.46 27.71
C GLU A 433 -17.13 11.82 27.65
N GLU A 434 -16.46 12.84 27.11
CA GLU A 434 -17.06 14.17 26.95
C GLU A 434 -18.23 14.17 25.96
N GLN A 435 -18.05 13.51 24.82
CA GLN A 435 -19.13 13.34 23.83
C GLN A 435 -20.29 12.47 24.37
N GLN A 436 -19.98 11.44 25.14
CA GLN A 436 -20.99 10.61 25.81
C GLN A 436 -21.79 11.41 26.84
N LYS A 437 -21.14 12.25 27.63
CA LYS A 437 -21.81 13.15 28.59
C LYS A 437 -22.66 14.22 27.90
N LEU A 438 -22.20 14.78 26.79
CA LEU A 438 -22.96 15.71 25.96
C LEU A 438 -24.22 15.06 25.38
N TYR A 439 -24.07 13.86 24.84
CA TYR A 439 -25.19 13.11 24.23
C TYR A 439 -26.21 12.66 25.29
N SER A 440 -25.74 12.17 26.45
CA SER A 440 -26.63 11.81 27.57
C SER A 440 -27.44 13.01 28.09
N ARG A 441 -26.82 14.21 28.17
CA ARG A 441 -27.50 15.45 28.52
C ARG A 441 -28.56 15.87 27.50
N LEU A 442 -28.28 15.72 26.21
CA LEU A 442 -29.24 16.00 25.13
C LEU A 442 -30.45 15.08 25.22
N ILE A 443 -30.27 13.79 25.50
CA ILE A 443 -31.37 12.84 25.66
C ILE A 443 -32.12 13.09 26.98
N ALA A 444 -31.45 13.26 28.10
CA ALA A 444 -32.07 13.55 29.39
C ALA A 444 -32.79 14.90 29.41
N GLY A 445 -32.20 15.94 28.82
CA GLY A 445 -32.83 17.28 28.74
C GLY A 445 -34.06 17.32 27.83
N SER A 446 -34.17 16.44 26.82
CA SER A 446 -35.39 16.30 26.02
C SER A 446 -36.55 15.64 26.79
N HIS A 447 -36.24 14.85 27.82
CA HIS A 447 -37.27 14.25 28.68
C HIS A 447 -37.81 15.23 29.74
N GLU A 448 -36.98 16.11 30.30
CA GLU A 448 -37.45 17.13 31.25
C GLU A 448 -38.37 18.18 30.62
N ASN A 449 -38.17 18.55 29.38
CA ASN A 449 -39.07 19.46 28.66
C ASN A 449 -40.39 18.81 28.22
N ARG A 450 -40.48 17.49 28.12
CA ARG A 450 -41.72 16.76 27.80
C ARG A 450 -42.60 16.50 29.04
N SER A 451 -42.02 16.52 30.21
CA SER A 451 -42.77 16.36 31.48
C SER A 451 -43.32 17.69 32.06
N ARG A 452 -42.95 18.84 31.44
CA ARG A 452 -43.42 20.18 31.81
C ARG A 452 -44.42 20.81 30.82
N SER A 453 -44.73 20.13 29.74
CA SER A 453 -45.83 20.47 28.82
C SER A 453 -46.99 19.49 28.98
#